data_0fd3253db2085df3ae6ab43159be1411
#
_entry.id   0fd3253db2085df3ae6ab43159be1411
#
_cell.length_a   1.000
_cell.length_b   1.000
_cell.length_c   1.000
_cell.angle_alpha   90.00
_cell.angle_beta   90.00
_cell.angle_gamma   90.00
#
_symmetry.space_group_name_H-M   'P 1'
#
loop_
_entity.id
_entity.type
_entity.pdbx_description
1 polymer ?
#
loop_
_entity_poly.entity_id
_entity_poly.type
_entity_poly.pdbx_seq_one_letter_code
_entity_poly.pdbx_strand_id
1 'polypeptide(L)'
;MYFAAVCESAVIMIGNAIVAVRLLEVAAASGIALSRAAIEQGLATAEWPARLELLKIDRGRQVLLDAAHNPEGARALAAYLTRWHPERPPLVIGVMRDKNVADIAHTLLPVVSSVIATAAPTPRAIPAPDLARHLRAAGAADVRAEPDPMRAIDAAFEHADTICIAGSIFLAGAVRDELRQRAILR
;
A
#
# COMPACT_ATOMS: atom_id res chain seq x y z
N MET A 1 -15.43 6.85 -15.03
CA MET A 1 -14.04 6.83 -15.49
C MET A 1 -13.05 6.16 -14.50
N TYR A 2 -13.56 5.40 -13.53
CA TYR A 2 -12.80 4.65 -12.50
C TYR A 2 -12.36 3.25 -12.93
N PHE A 3 -12.88 2.71 -14.03
CA PHE A 3 -12.80 1.29 -14.40
C PHE A 3 -11.49 0.84 -15.08
N ALA A 4 -10.66 1.73 -15.60
CA ALA A 4 -9.47 1.35 -16.37
C ALA A 4 -8.15 1.32 -15.56
N ALA A 5 -8.12 1.91 -14.36
CA ALA A 5 -6.95 1.90 -13.45
C ALA A 5 -6.72 0.55 -12.77
N VAL A 6 -7.72 -0.28 -12.85
CA VAL A 6 -7.84 -1.56 -12.15
C VAL A 6 -7.03 -2.68 -12.85
N CYS A 7 -6.38 -2.45 -14.02
CA CYS A 7 -6.04 -3.58 -14.89
C CYS A 7 -4.91 -4.50 -14.38
N GLU A 8 -3.85 -4.05 -13.71
CA GLU A 8 -2.82 -4.99 -13.20
C GLU A 8 -3.05 -5.38 -11.74
N SER A 9 -3.44 -4.46 -10.88
CA SER A 9 -3.97 -4.81 -9.55
C SER A 9 -5.26 -5.60 -9.66
N ALA A 10 -6.10 -5.33 -10.67
CA ALA A 10 -7.29 -6.11 -10.99
C ALA A 10 -6.95 -7.54 -11.43
N VAL A 11 -5.88 -7.77 -12.16
CA VAL A 11 -5.50 -9.15 -12.54
C VAL A 11 -5.20 -9.98 -11.30
N ILE A 12 -4.46 -9.44 -10.33
CA ILE A 12 -4.21 -10.13 -9.04
C ILE A 12 -5.52 -10.26 -8.24
N MET A 13 -6.33 -9.22 -8.18
CA MET A 13 -7.62 -9.24 -7.47
C MET A 13 -8.61 -10.18 -8.13
N ILE A 14 -8.71 -10.19 -9.45
CA ILE A 14 -9.55 -11.11 -10.21
C ILE A 14 -9.06 -12.55 -10.02
N GLY A 15 -7.75 -12.80 -10.08
CA GLY A 15 -7.16 -14.10 -9.80
C GLY A 15 -7.54 -14.61 -8.40
N ASN A 16 -7.40 -13.77 -7.38
CA ASN A 16 -7.80 -14.10 -6.02
C ASN A 16 -9.33 -14.31 -5.88
N ALA A 17 -10.14 -13.50 -6.56
CA ALA A 17 -11.59 -13.67 -6.57
C ALA A 17 -12.01 -14.99 -7.22
N ILE A 18 -11.39 -15.38 -8.34
CA ILE A 18 -11.62 -16.68 -8.99
C ILE A 18 -11.31 -17.84 -8.04
N VAL A 19 -10.15 -17.79 -7.36
CA VAL A 19 -9.78 -18.80 -6.37
C VAL A 19 -10.76 -18.83 -5.21
N ALA A 20 -11.16 -17.68 -4.69
CA ALA A 20 -12.14 -17.59 -3.61
C ALA A 20 -13.50 -18.19 -4.02
N VAL A 21 -14.02 -17.83 -5.20
CA VAL A 21 -15.26 -18.42 -5.72
C VAL A 21 -15.14 -19.95 -5.84
N ARG A 22 -14.02 -20.43 -6.38
CA ARG A 22 -13.81 -21.88 -6.53
C ARG A 22 -13.75 -22.61 -5.19
N LEU A 23 -13.11 -22.03 -4.18
CA LEU A 23 -13.10 -22.57 -2.82
C LEU A 23 -14.51 -22.61 -2.21
N LEU A 24 -15.31 -21.56 -2.41
CA LEU A 24 -16.70 -21.49 -1.93
C LEU A 24 -17.60 -22.51 -2.64
N GLU A 25 -17.41 -22.76 -3.96
CA GLU A 25 -18.11 -23.81 -4.69
C GLU A 25 -17.79 -25.23 -4.14
N VAL A 26 -16.49 -25.49 -3.86
CA VAL A 26 -16.06 -26.75 -3.25
C VAL A 26 -16.63 -26.91 -1.84
N ALA A 27 -16.63 -25.85 -1.06
CA ALA A 27 -17.22 -25.84 0.29
C ALA A 27 -18.73 -26.13 0.23
N ALA A 28 -19.45 -25.51 -0.72
CA ALA A 28 -20.88 -25.78 -0.93
C ALA A 28 -21.14 -27.24 -1.32
N ALA A 29 -20.32 -27.80 -2.21
CA ALA A 29 -20.39 -29.21 -2.60
C ALA A 29 -20.09 -30.17 -1.42
N SER A 30 -19.34 -29.70 -0.42
CA SER A 30 -19.02 -30.45 0.81
C SER A 30 -20.11 -30.30 1.91
N GLY A 31 -21.24 -29.68 1.59
CA GLY A 31 -22.41 -29.57 2.51
C GLY A 31 -22.49 -28.25 3.29
N ILE A 32 -21.64 -27.28 3.03
CA ILE A 32 -21.77 -25.93 3.60
C ILE A 32 -22.87 -25.19 2.84
N ALA A 33 -23.90 -24.70 3.55
CA ALA A 33 -25.02 -23.97 2.94
C ALA A 33 -24.56 -22.57 2.45
N LEU A 34 -24.18 -22.48 1.18
CA LEU A 34 -23.78 -21.24 0.51
C LEU A 34 -24.68 -21.03 -0.70
N SER A 35 -25.43 -19.90 -0.71
CA SER A 35 -26.18 -19.51 -1.89
C SER A 35 -25.31 -18.73 -2.87
N ARG A 36 -25.64 -18.81 -4.14
CA ARG A 36 -25.00 -17.98 -5.19
C ARG A 36 -25.13 -16.48 -4.86
N ALA A 37 -26.29 -16.06 -4.38
CA ALA A 37 -26.53 -14.66 -3.99
C ALA A 37 -25.60 -14.21 -2.85
N ALA A 38 -25.32 -15.08 -1.87
CA ALA A 38 -24.38 -14.77 -0.80
C ALA A 38 -22.95 -14.62 -1.30
N ILE A 39 -22.52 -15.44 -2.26
CA ILE A 39 -21.20 -15.33 -2.90
C ILE A 39 -21.11 -14.02 -3.71
N GLU A 40 -22.10 -13.72 -4.53
CA GLU A 40 -22.16 -12.50 -5.34
C GLU A 40 -22.16 -11.25 -4.45
N GLN A 41 -22.95 -11.24 -3.38
CA GLN A 41 -22.97 -10.15 -2.40
C GLN A 41 -21.62 -10.00 -1.68
N GLY A 42 -21.03 -11.09 -1.22
CA GLY A 42 -19.72 -11.08 -0.56
C GLY A 42 -18.62 -10.48 -1.45
N LEU A 43 -18.62 -10.83 -2.74
CA LEU A 43 -17.67 -10.26 -3.71
C LEU A 43 -17.94 -8.78 -3.98
N ALA A 44 -19.20 -8.38 -4.09
CA ALA A 44 -19.59 -6.99 -4.38
C ALA A 44 -19.32 -6.04 -3.21
N THR A 45 -19.37 -6.55 -1.98
CA THR A 45 -19.17 -5.77 -0.75
C THR A 45 -17.81 -5.99 -0.10
N ALA A 46 -16.92 -6.77 -0.73
CA ALA A 46 -15.58 -7.02 -0.19
C ALA A 46 -14.78 -5.72 -0.13
N GLU A 47 -14.47 -5.29 1.08
CA GLU A 47 -13.50 -4.22 1.32
C GLU A 47 -12.12 -4.82 1.51
N TRP A 48 -11.12 -4.25 0.84
CA TRP A 48 -9.74 -4.67 0.97
C TRP A 48 -8.86 -3.51 1.44
N PRO A 49 -8.77 -3.29 2.74
CA PRO A 49 -7.99 -2.19 3.31
C PRO A 49 -6.53 -2.21 2.87
N ALA A 50 -5.95 -1.03 2.69
CA ALA A 50 -4.57 -0.84 2.28
C ALA A 50 -4.19 -1.59 0.98
N ARG A 51 -5.10 -1.59 0.01
CA ARG A 51 -4.86 -2.04 -1.38
C ARG A 51 -5.26 -0.91 -2.32
N LEU A 52 -4.30 -0.06 -2.66
CA LEU A 52 -4.51 1.19 -3.40
C LEU A 52 -5.64 2.02 -2.78
N GLU A 53 -5.74 2.00 -1.45
CA GLU A 53 -6.75 2.75 -0.69
C GLU A 53 -6.41 4.24 -0.73
N LEU A 54 -7.27 5.04 -1.38
CA LEU A 54 -7.11 6.48 -1.43
C LEU A 54 -7.90 7.14 -0.29
N LEU A 55 -7.19 7.64 0.70
CA LEU A 55 -7.75 8.37 1.83
C LEU A 55 -7.64 9.88 1.57
N LYS A 56 -8.77 10.57 1.57
CA LYS A 56 -8.82 12.03 1.56
C LYS A 56 -8.81 12.52 2.99
N ILE A 57 -7.82 13.31 3.35
CA ILE A 57 -7.68 13.88 4.69
C ILE A 57 -7.91 15.40 4.67
N ASP A 58 -7.60 16.06 5.76
CA ASP A 58 -7.79 17.51 5.91
C ASP A 58 -7.06 18.33 4.83
N ARG A 59 -7.51 19.55 4.59
CA ARG A 59 -6.88 20.54 3.68
C ARG A 59 -6.69 20.08 2.23
N GLY A 60 -7.51 19.11 1.76
CA GLY A 60 -7.41 18.58 0.39
C GLY A 60 -6.29 17.57 0.17
N ARG A 61 -5.53 17.21 1.21
CA ARG A 61 -4.46 16.24 1.15
C ARG A 61 -4.98 14.82 0.92
N GLN A 62 -4.17 13.99 0.27
CA GLN A 62 -4.51 12.61 -0.08
C GLN A 62 -3.38 11.65 0.30
N VAL A 63 -3.75 10.48 0.78
CA VAL A 63 -2.84 9.37 1.06
C VAL A 63 -3.25 8.19 0.21
N LEU A 64 -2.35 7.74 -0.66
CA LEU A 64 -2.45 6.43 -1.29
C LEU A 64 -1.79 5.41 -0.38
N LEU A 65 -2.61 4.58 0.26
CA LEU A 65 -2.16 3.55 1.20
C LEU A 65 -2.15 2.19 0.51
N ASP A 66 -1.00 1.56 0.44
CA ASP A 66 -0.85 0.21 -0.13
C ASP A 66 0.04 -0.67 0.74
N ALA A 67 -0.36 -1.92 0.92
CA ALA A 67 0.38 -2.90 1.70
C ALA A 67 1.41 -3.69 0.88
N ALA A 68 1.89 -3.16 -0.26
CA ALA A 68 2.95 -3.75 -1.06
C ALA A 68 4.19 -4.00 -0.19
N HIS A 69 4.57 -5.26 -0.03
CA HIS A 69 5.65 -5.69 0.88
C HIS A 69 6.58 -6.74 0.25
N ASN A 70 6.43 -7.00 -1.03
CA ASN A 70 7.21 -7.91 -1.84
C ASN A 70 7.39 -7.36 -3.27
N PRO A 71 8.26 -7.94 -4.11
CA PRO A 71 8.50 -7.43 -5.45
C PRO A 71 7.27 -7.39 -6.35
N GLU A 72 6.34 -8.37 -6.24
CA GLU A 72 5.10 -8.37 -7.03
C GLU A 72 4.19 -7.20 -6.64
N GLY A 73 3.96 -6.99 -5.35
CA GLY A 73 3.19 -5.86 -4.84
C GLY A 73 3.81 -4.53 -5.23
N ALA A 74 5.16 -4.42 -5.15
CA ALA A 74 5.89 -3.23 -5.57
C ALA A 74 5.69 -2.94 -7.06
N ARG A 75 5.72 -3.96 -7.94
CA ARG A 75 5.45 -3.79 -9.38
C ARG A 75 4.03 -3.30 -9.64
N ALA A 76 3.03 -3.89 -8.97
CA ALA A 76 1.64 -3.46 -9.12
C ALA A 76 1.44 -2.01 -8.67
N LEU A 77 2.02 -1.63 -7.53
CA LEU A 77 1.99 -0.24 -7.04
C LEU A 77 2.71 0.72 -8.00
N ALA A 78 3.88 0.35 -8.50
CA ALA A 78 4.65 1.17 -9.45
C ALA A 78 3.89 1.40 -10.75
N ALA A 79 3.25 0.37 -11.30
CA ALA A 79 2.40 0.49 -12.49
C ALA A 79 1.21 1.44 -12.25
N TYR A 80 0.58 1.36 -11.08
CA TYR A 80 -0.49 2.28 -10.69
C TYR A 80 0.03 3.72 -10.59
N LEU A 81 1.13 3.96 -9.87
CA LEU A 81 1.72 5.29 -9.71
C LEU A 81 2.12 5.89 -11.07
N THR A 82 2.77 5.11 -11.95
CA THR A 82 3.16 5.56 -13.29
C THR A 82 1.97 6.05 -14.10
N ARG A 83 0.84 5.36 -14.01
CA ARG A 83 -0.35 5.66 -14.81
C ARG A 83 -1.17 6.82 -14.25
N TRP A 84 -1.31 6.91 -12.92
CA TRP A 84 -2.30 7.77 -12.29
C TRP A 84 -1.70 8.91 -11.48
N HIS A 85 -0.39 8.83 -11.18
CA HIS A 85 0.36 9.80 -10.39
C HIS A 85 1.67 10.20 -11.09
N PRO A 86 1.59 10.82 -12.31
CA PRO A 86 2.77 11.25 -13.05
C PRO A 86 3.59 12.32 -12.30
N GLU A 87 2.98 12.97 -11.30
CA GLU A 87 3.60 13.92 -10.38
C GLU A 87 4.60 13.26 -9.42
N ARG A 88 4.65 11.92 -9.35
CA ARG A 88 5.53 11.15 -8.49
C ARG A 88 5.43 11.55 -7.02
N PRO A 89 4.39 11.11 -6.31
CA PRO A 89 4.21 11.47 -4.91
C PRO A 89 5.38 11.01 -4.04
N PRO A 90 5.73 11.72 -2.94
CA PRO A 90 6.66 11.23 -1.93
C PRO A 90 6.21 9.88 -1.38
N LEU A 91 7.18 8.99 -1.12
CA LEU A 91 6.93 7.66 -0.57
C LEU A 91 7.34 7.58 0.91
N VAL A 92 6.41 7.27 1.78
CA VAL A 92 6.68 6.82 3.15
C VAL A 92 6.74 5.29 3.15
N ILE A 93 7.90 4.73 3.49
CA ILE A 93 8.12 3.28 3.39
C ILE A 93 8.66 2.68 4.67
N GLY A 94 8.08 1.54 5.08
CA GLY A 94 8.60 0.71 6.16
C GLY A 94 8.58 -0.77 5.77
N VAL A 95 9.71 -1.45 5.91
CA VAL A 95 9.91 -2.83 5.41
C VAL A 95 10.31 -3.75 6.56
N MET A 96 9.88 -5.01 6.48
CA MET A 96 10.26 -6.05 7.45
C MET A 96 11.64 -6.64 7.10
N ARG A 97 12.35 -7.13 8.13
CA ARG A 97 13.73 -7.68 8.01
C ARG A 97 13.84 -8.88 7.07
N ASP A 98 12.74 -9.63 6.90
CA ASP A 98 12.67 -10.83 6.06
C ASP A 98 12.38 -10.52 4.57
N LYS A 99 12.31 -9.24 4.19
CA LYS A 99 11.95 -8.82 2.83
C LYS A 99 13.17 -8.32 2.03
N ASN A 100 13.12 -8.51 0.72
CA ASN A 100 14.13 -8.00 -0.19
C ASN A 100 13.90 -6.50 -0.45
N VAL A 101 14.57 -5.65 0.34
CA VAL A 101 14.48 -4.19 0.23
C VAL A 101 14.98 -3.70 -1.12
N ALA A 102 16.03 -4.31 -1.66
CA ALA A 102 16.64 -3.86 -2.91
C ALA A 102 15.67 -3.98 -4.10
N ASP A 103 14.98 -5.12 -4.23
CA ASP A 103 14.01 -5.34 -5.32
C ASP A 103 12.80 -4.41 -5.21
N ILE A 104 12.30 -4.18 -3.97
CA ILE A 104 11.22 -3.22 -3.72
C ILE A 104 11.67 -1.81 -4.09
N ALA A 105 12.87 -1.41 -3.67
CA ALA A 105 13.43 -0.10 -3.93
C ALA A 105 13.63 0.13 -5.44
N HIS A 106 14.31 -0.77 -6.16
CA HIS A 106 14.53 -0.64 -7.60
C HIS A 106 13.22 -0.48 -8.38
N THR A 107 12.13 -1.05 -7.88
CA THR A 107 10.82 -0.96 -8.52
C THR A 107 10.12 0.38 -8.22
N LEU A 108 10.16 0.87 -6.96
CA LEU A 108 9.41 2.05 -6.55
C LEU A 108 10.15 3.36 -6.74
N LEU A 109 11.48 3.40 -6.61
CA LEU A 109 12.27 4.63 -6.71
C LEU A 109 12.06 5.41 -8.02
N PRO A 110 11.92 4.78 -9.20
CA PRO A 110 11.69 5.52 -10.44
C PRO A 110 10.36 6.27 -10.51
N VAL A 111 9.38 5.90 -9.68
CA VAL A 111 7.99 6.42 -9.75
C VAL A 111 7.59 7.32 -8.57
N VAL A 112 8.56 7.68 -7.72
CA VAL A 112 8.36 8.58 -6.57
C VAL A 112 9.37 9.74 -6.62
N SER A 113 9.05 10.87 -5.97
CA SER A 113 9.92 12.06 -5.97
C SER A 113 10.98 12.01 -4.88
N SER A 114 10.62 11.51 -3.70
CA SER A 114 11.47 11.39 -2.52
C SER A 114 11.02 10.22 -1.65
N VAL A 115 11.84 9.82 -0.69
CA VAL A 115 11.54 8.68 0.19
C VAL A 115 11.77 9.05 1.65
N ILE A 116 10.79 8.74 2.50
CA ILE A 116 10.94 8.79 3.95
C ILE A 116 10.87 7.37 4.48
N ALA A 117 12.01 6.87 4.94
CA ALA A 117 12.12 5.58 5.59
C ALA A 117 11.58 5.68 7.02
N THR A 118 10.62 4.82 7.35
CA THR A 118 10.03 4.73 8.69
C THR A 118 10.02 3.29 9.21
N ALA A 119 9.54 3.07 10.42
CA ALA A 119 9.44 1.73 11.00
C ALA A 119 8.02 1.46 11.51
N ALA A 120 7.42 0.35 11.08
CA ALA A 120 6.19 -0.13 11.70
C ALA A 120 6.43 -0.48 13.18
N PRO A 121 5.43 -0.35 14.08
CA PRO A 121 5.58 -0.63 15.51
C PRO A 121 5.65 -2.13 15.80
N THR A 122 6.68 -2.79 15.29
CA THR A 122 6.94 -4.22 15.49
C THR A 122 8.45 -4.48 15.50
N PRO A 123 8.94 -5.41 16.33
CA PRO A 123 10.36 -5.76 16.38
C PRO A 123 10.89 -6.39 15.07
N ARG A 124 10.00 -6.82 14.18
CA ARG A 124 10.36 -7.35 12.85
C ARG A 124 10.68 -6.25 11.83
N ALA A 125 10.34 -5.00 12.11
CA ALA A 125 10.63 -3.89 11.21
C ALA A 125 12.14 -3.62 11.13
N ILE A 126 12.60 -3.22 9.95
CA ILE A 126 13.92 -2.63 9.80
C ILE A 126 13.86 -1.23 10.44
N PRO A 127 14.79 -0.85 11.33
CA PRO A 127 14.86 0.50 11.87
C PRO A 127 14.99 1.54 10.74
N ALA A 128 14.32 2.68 10.88
CA ALA A 128 14.29 3.71 9.83
C ALA A 128 15.69 4.15 9.33
N PRO A 129 16.72 4.37 10.20
CA PRO A 129 18.06 4.71 9.72
C PRO A 129 18.71 3.59 8.90
N ASP A 130 18.46 2.34 9.24
CA ASP A 130 19.00 1.17 8.53
C ASP A 130 18.31 1.01 7.18
N LEU A 131 16.97 1.15 7.16
CA LEU A 131 16.20 1.13 5.91
C LEU A 131 16.65 2.27 4.97
N ALA A 132 16.86 3.47 5.49
CA ALA A 132 17.37 4.59 4.70
C ALA A 132 18.76 4.30 4.08
N ARG A 133 19.64 3.59 4.79
CA ARG A 133 20.92 3.13 4.24
C ARG A 133 20.72 2.16 3.07
N HIS A 134 19.82 1.18 3.23
CA HIS A 134 19.51 0.21 2.18
C HIS A 134 18.92 0.91 0.94
N LEU A 135 18.02 1.86 1.12
CA LEU A 135 17.39 2.62 0.04
C LEU A 135 18.42 3.47 -0.73
N ARG A 136 19.36 4.14 -0.02
CA ARG A 136 20.48 4.87 -0.67
C ARG A 136 21.39 3.93 -1.44
N ALA A 137 21.72 2.77 -0.89
CA ALA A 137 22.52 1.76 -1.58
C ALA A 137 21.81 1.22 -2.84
N ALA A 138 20.48 1.23 -2.86
CA ALA A 138 19.66 0.86 -4.03
C ALA A 138 19.46 2.03 -5.02
N GLY A 139 20.08 3.20 -4.80
CA GLY A 139 20.07 4.33 -5.75
C GLY A 139 19.10 5.46 -5.41
N ALA A 140 18.47 5.46 -4.24
CA ALA A 140 17.63 6.58 -3.83
C ALA A 140 18.46 7.83 -3.57
N ALA A 141 18.20 8.92 -4.32
CA ALA A 141 18.93 10.18 -4.22
C ALA A 141 18.48 11.01 -3.00
N ASP A 142 17.17 11.07 -2.76
CA ASP A 142 16.56 11.82 -1.65
C ASP A 142 15.88 10.86 -0.68
N VAL A 143 16.57 10.58 0.44
CA VAL A 143 16.06 9.69 1.50
C VAL A 143 16.26 10.31 2.86
N ARG A 144 15.16 10.50 3.58
CA ARG A 144 15.11 10.88 4.99
C ARG A 144 14.74 9.67 5.85
N ALA A 145 15.26 9.59 7.07
CA ALA A 145 14.85 8.61 8.07
C ALA A 145 14.02 9.31 9.15
N GLU A 146 12.81 8.84 9.38
CA GLU A 146 11.92 9.26 10.47
C GLU A 146 11.29 8.02 11.10
N PRO A 147 11.69 7.67 12.34
CA PRO A 147 11.22 6.45 12.99
C PRO A 147 9.73 6.42 13.28
N ASP A 148 9.12 7.57 13.58
CA ASP A 148 7.69 7.69 13.85
C ASP A 148 6.90 7.76 12.54
N PRO A 149 5.99 6.80 12.26
CA PRO A 149 5.24 6.77 11.01
C PRO A 149 4.37 8.02 10.78
N MET A 150 3.79 8.60 11.85
CA MET A 150 2.91 9.76 11.69
C MET A 150 3.72 11.02 11.40
N ARG A 151 4.91 11.17 12.01
CA ARG A 151 5.85 12.25 11.68
C ARG A 151 6.42 12.09 10.27
N ALA A 152 6.66 10.86 9.83
CA ALA A 152 7.08 10.58 8.46
C ALA A 152 6.03 11.02 7.44
N ILE A 153 4.75 10.77 7.75
CA ILE A 153 3.60 11.22 6.94
C ILE A 153 3.52 12.75 6.91
N ASP A 154 3.61 13.40 8.07
CA ASP A 154 3.56 14.86 8.17
C ASP A 154 4.73 15.50 7.39
N ALA A 155 5.94 14.93 7.48
CA ALA A 155 7.11 15.39 6.72
C ALA A 155 6.95 15.20 5.19
N ALA A 156 6.28 14.13 4.74
CA ALA A 156 5.99 13.93 3.33
C ALA A 156 5.03 15.00 2.80
N PHE A 157 4.07 15.43 3.60
CA PHE A 157 3.13 16.50 3.25
C PHE A 157 3.73 17.92 3.25
N GLU A 158 4.97 18.12 3.73
CA GLU A 158 5.65 19.41 3.59
C GLU A 158 5.92 19.75 2.12
N HIS A 159 5.94 18.75 1.22
CA HIS A 159 6.36 18.91 -0.17
C HIS A 159 5.32 18.48 -1.21
N ALA A 160 4.19 17.90 -0.79
CA ALA A 160 3.15 17.43 -1.71
C ALA A 160 1.79 17.29 -1.01
N ASP A 161 0.70 17.51 -1.77
CA ASP A 161 -0.66 17.26 -1.29
C ASP A 161 -1.09 15.80 -1.41
N THR A 162 -0.39 15.01 -2.23
CA THR A 162 -0.60 13.57 -2.37
C THR A 162 0.68 12.84 -2.00
N ILE A 163 0.57 11.84 -1.11
CA ILE A 163 1.68 10.98 -0.71
C ILE A 163 1.31 9.51 -0.88
N CYS A 164 2.33 8.65 -1.01
CA CYS A 164 2.16 7.20 -1.02
C CYS A 164 2.75 6.58 0.26
N ILE A 165 2.07 5.61 0.85
CA ILE A 165 2.56 4.82 1.98
C ILE A 165 2.58 3.36 1.58
N ALA A 166 3.75 2.69 1.71
CA ALA A 166 3.90 1.29 1.32
C ALA A 166 5.00 0.54 2.11
N GLY A 167 5.22 -0.71 1.74
CA GLY A 167 6.33 -1.56 2.21
C GLY A 167 5.93 -2.58 3.28
N SER A 168 4.78 -2.42 3.95
CA SER A 168 4.38 -3.34 5.00
C SER A 168 2.90 -3.27 5.34
N ILE A 169 2.27 -4.44 5.50
CA ILE A 169 0.92 -4.56 6.08
C ILE A 169 0.88 -3.99 7.50
N PHE A 170 1.95 -4.19 8.29
CA PHE A 170 2.02 -3.67 9.66
C PHE A 170 2.11 -2.14 9.72
N LEU A 171 2.84 -1.53 8.77
CA LEU A 171 2.87 -0.08 8.65
C LEU A 171 1.49 0.44 8.25
N ALA A 172 0.90 -0.14 7.21
CA ALA A 172 -0.42 0.26 6.73
C ALA A 172 -1.49 0.16 7.84
N GLY A 173 -1.50 -0.95 8.60
CA GLY A 173 -2.40 -1.10 9.74
C GLY A 173 -2.19 -0.06 10.83
N ALA A 174 -0.94 0.24 11.17
CA ALA A 174 -0.61 1.19 12.23
C ALA A 174 -1.05 2.63 11.93
N VAL A 175 -1.03 3.05 10.66
CA VAL A 175 -1.34 4.43 10.27
C VAL A 175 -2.78 4.63 9.79
N ARG A 176 -3.46 3.56 9.36
CA ARG A 176 -4.76 3.62 8.70
C ARG A 176 -5.85 4.23 9.59
N ASP A 177 -5.93 3.79 10.83
CA ASP A 177 -6.97 4.25 11.76
C ASP A 177 -6.77 5.73 12.11
N GLU A 178 -5.55 6.15 12.35
CA GLU A 178 -5.20 7.56 12.61
C GLU A 178 -5.52 8.44 11.38
N LEU A 179 -5.19 7.96 10.18
CA LEU A 179 -5.50 8.67 8.93
C LEU A 179 -7.01 8.78 8.69
N ARG A 180 -7.78 7.75 9.02
CA ARG A 180 -9.23 7.79 8.95
C ARG A 180 -9.83 8.78 9.94
N GLN A 181 -9.30 8.87 11.16
CA GLN A 181 -9.74 9.89 12.12
C GLN A 181 -9.48 11.29 11.59
N ARG A 182 -8.32 11.55 10.98
CA ARG A 182 -8.02 12.84 10.32
C ARG A 182 -8.96 13.13 9.14
N ALA A 183 -9.54 12.12 8.50
CA ALA A 183 -10.51 12.27 7.42
C ALA A 183 -11.93 12.60 7.92
N ILE A 184 -12.30 12.16 9.14
CA ILE A 184 -13.64 12.31 9.71
C ILE A 184 -13.82 13.65 10.42
N LEU A 185 -12.75 14.27 10.89
CA LEU A 185 -12.78 15.56 11.63
C LEU A 185 -13.01 16.79 10.71
N ARG A 186 -13.80 16.61 9.65
CA ARG A 186 -14.24 17.67 8.74
C ARG A 186 -15.66 18.14 9.03
#